data_3045ed5e605b796bbfee0078a4a1aedd
#
_entry.id   3045ed5e605b796bbfee0078a4a1aedd
#
_cell.length_a   1.000
_cell.length_b   1.000
_cell.length_c   1.000
_cell.angle_alpha   90.00
_cell.angle_beta   90.00
_cell.angle_gamma   90.00
#
_symmetry.space_group_name_H-M   'P 1'
#
loop_
_entity.id
_entity.type
_entity.pdbx_description
1 polymer ?
#
loop_
_entity_poly.entity_id
_entity_poly.type
_entity_poly.pdbx_seq_one_letter_code
_entity_poly.pdbx_strand_id
1 'polypeptide(L)'
;MKFVYNEEKNEEMRHILMMQPTVEEAEALLKKDDTDGYAWYVYGTALSLVGKNEEAIEAHSHGIAFDPFYAPNYFGRGRRDNAVGRHWQAIADFTVAIHLDSDNWTYWYYRATTLNLHGHVEESIDDFKQCMHLSEASEHYPLIHWIYTSYVELGKFDEARKCLDLIDATVEAPQMDYGYCRAVRLYKGMIKPEDYIDIPTMKKAVLPREKRVELELNGMYYGLYCYWTLHGEPEKAAQAIRDLQKVAYPGAFGYTKSIPIAKKLGIIKE
;
A
#
# COMPACT_ATOMS: atom_id res chain seq x y z
N MET A 1 28.03 5.64 5.25
CA MET A 1 27.54 6.41 4.11
C MET A 1 26.23 7.02 4.57
N LYS A 2 26.08 8.33 4.69
CA LYS A 2 24.79 8.96 5.00
C LYS A 2 23.97 8.87 3.71
N PHE A 3 22.91 8.08 3.72
CA PHE A 3 21.92 8.13 2.65
C PHE A 3 21.25 9.50 2.70
N VAL A 4 21.42 10.28 1.66
CA VAL A 4 20.69 11.53 1.47
C VAL A 4 19.37 11.14 0.86
N TYR A 5 18.28 11.29 1.62
CA TYR A 5 16.92 11.18 1.15
C TYR A 5 16.74 12.12 -0.06
N ASN A 6 16.38 11.58 -1.21
CA ASN A 6 16.22 12.38 -2.43
C ASN A 6 14.81 12.99 -2.47
N GLU A 7 14.62 14.04 -1.66
CA GLU A 7 13.35 14.76 -1.57
C GLU A 7 12.84 15.25 -2.92
N GLU A 8 13.75 15.77 -3.77
CA GLU A 8 13.36 16.37 -5.06
C GLU A 8 12.65 15.40 -6.00
N LYS A 9 13.13 14.17 -6.14
CA LYS A 9 12.51 13.16 -7.02
C LYS A 9 11.17 12.63 -6.50
N ASN A 10 11.05 12.47 -5.18
CA ASN A 10 9.79 12.09 -4.55
C ASN A 10 8.77 13.23 -4.60
N GLU A 11 9.25 14.48 -4.49
CA GLU A 11 8.41 15.66 -4.63
C GLU A 11 7.86 15.81 -6.05
N GLU A 12 8.64 15.56 -7.09
CA GLU A 12 8.18 15.63 -8.47
C GLU A 12 7.02 14.66 -8.75
N MET A 13 7.14 13.41 -8.31
CA MET A 13 6.09 12.40 -8.49
C MET A 13 4.85 12.69 -7.65
N ARG A 14 5.02 13.14 -6.40
CA ARG A 14 3.92 13.60 -5.53
C ARG A 14 3.27 14.85 -6.11
N HIS A 15 4.06 15.76 -6.66
CA HIS A 15 3.58 17.00 -7.27
C HIS A 15 2.66 16.71 -8.46
N ILE A 16 3.04 15.82 -9.37
CA ILE A 16 2.21 15.41 -10.52
C ILE A 16 0.90 14.77 -10.05
N LEU A 17 0.92 13.91 -9.05
CA LEU A 17 -0.28 13.30 -8.49
C LEU A 17 -1.18 14.33 -7.78
N MET A 18 -0.60 15.38 -7.18
CA MET A 18 -1.34 16.48 -6.55
C MET A 18 -1.91 17.47 -7.58
N MET A 19 -1.21 17.71 -8.68
CA MET A 19 -1.68 18.59 -9.76
C MET A 19 -2.89 18.04 -10.49
N GLN A 20 -3.11 16.72 -10.46
CA GLN A 20 -4.19 16.03 -11.17
C GLN A 20 -4.29 16.52 -12.63
N PRO A 21 -3.26 16.30 -13.45
CA PRO A 21 -3.22 16.85 -14.81
C PRO A 21 -4.43 16.37 -15.61
N THR A 22 -5.02 17.26 -16.39
CA THR A 22 -6.03 16.88 -17.37
C THR A 22 -5.37 16.20 -18.57
N VAL A 23 -6.15 15.42 -19.32
CA VAL A 23 -5.65 14.77 -20.54
C VAL A 23 -5.18 15.81 -21.55
N GLU A 24 -5.92 16.92 -21.68
CA GLU A 24 -5.60 18.02 -22.59
C GLU A 24 -4.28 18.73 -22.24
N GLU A 25 -4.02 18.96 -20.95
CA GLU A 25 -2.74 19.53 -20.46
C GLU A 25 -1.57 18.61 -20.77
N ALA A 26 -1.75 17.30 -20.54
CA ALA A 26 -0.73 16.30 -20.81
C ALA A 26 -0.47 16.13 -22.32
N GLU A 27 -1.50 16.16 -23.17
CA GLU A 27 -1.35 16.18 -24.63
C GLU A 27 -0.59 17.42 -25.12
N ALA A 28 -0.76 18.55 -24.45
CA ALA A 28 -0.02 19.77 -24.81
C ALA A 28 1.49 19.64 -24.52
N LEU A 29 1.89 18.83 -23.53
CA LEU A 29 3.31 18.49 -23.30
C LEU A 29 3.86 17.62 -24.43
N LEU A 30 3.14 16.56 -24.82
CA LEU A 30 3.55 15.69 -25.92
C LEU A 30 3.64 16.41 -27.27
N LYS A 31 2.80 17.44 -27.52
CA LYS A 31 2.91 18.26 -28.72
C LYS A 31 4.19 19.11 -28.77
N LYS A 32 4.82 19.37 -27.62
CA LYS A 32 6.10 20.10 -27.56
C LYS A 32 7.28 19.16 -27.81
N ASP A 33 7.24 18.01 -27.18
CA ASP A 33 8.27 16.97 -27.34
C ASP A 33 7.62 15.60 -27.06
N ASP A 34 7.42 14.81 -28.10
CA ASP A 34 6.86 13.46 -28.03
C ASP A 34 7.92 12.38 -27.72
N THR A 35 9.18 12.78 -27.57
CA THR A 35 10.28 11.90 -27.15
C THR A 35 10.61 12.05 -25.65
N ASP A 36 9.99 13.01 -24.95
CA ASP A 36 10.21 13.26 -23.53
C ASP A 36 9.49 12.22 -22.65
N GLY A 37 10.27 11.41 -21.92
CA GLY A 37 9.75 10.42 -20.99
C GLY A 37 8.86 11.00 -19.89
N TYR A 38 9.13 12.24 -19.45
CA TYR A 38 8.29 12.95 -18.48
C TYR A 38 6.92 13.29 -19.07
N ALA A 39 6.85 13.79 -20.30
CA ALA A 39 5.58 14.12 -20.96
C ALA A 39 4.67 12.88 -21.06
N TRP A 40 5.23 11.72 -21.42
CA TRP A 40 4.53 10.44 -21.45
C TRP A 40 4.07 9.98 -20.06
N TYR A 41 4.89 10.19 -19.02
CA TYR A 41 4.49 9.88 -17.64
C TYR A 41 3.28 10.72 -17.18
N VAL A 42 3.30 12.02 -17.47
CA VAL A 42 2.17 12.92 -17.16
C VAL A 42 0.93 12.49 -17.92
N TYR A 43 1.05 12.13 -19.20
CA TYR A 43 -0.08 11.70 -20.02
C TYR A 43 -0.68 10.38 -19.52
N GLY A 44 0.15 9.37 -19.24
CA GLY A 44 -0.31 8.10 -18.65
C GLY A 44 -0.97 8.31 -17.28
N THR A 45 -0.45 9.23 -16.46
CA THR A 45 -1.05 9.60 -15.19
C THR A 45 -2.43 10.24 -15.39
N ALA A 46 -2.57 11.20 -16.31
CA ALA A 46 -3.84 11.85 -16.63
C ALA A 46 -4.91 10.84 -17.11
N LEU A 47 -4.53 9.94 -18.01
CA LEU A 47 -5.41 8.85 -18.48
C LEU A 47 -5.88 7.97 -17.33
N SER A 48 -4.99 7.68 -16.38
CA SER A 48 -5.33 6.86 -15.20
C SER A 48 -6.35 7.53 -14.27
N LEU A 49 -6.30 8.85 -14.14
CA LEU A 49 -7.24 9.63 -13.32
C LEU A 49 -8.67 9.59 -13.87
N VAL A 50 -8.81 9.42 -15.17
CA VAL A 50 -10.13 9.27 -15.83
C VAL A 50 -10.51 7.79 -16.06
N GLY A 51 -9.79 6.83 -15.44
CA GLY A 51 -10.10 5.41 -15.47
C GLY A 51 -9.66 4.65 -16.72
N LYS A 52 -8.93 5.26 -17.63
CA LYS A 52 -8.43 4.69 -18.89
C LYS A 52 -7.14 3.91 -18.67
N ASN A 53 -7.22 2.79 -17.93
CA ASN A 53 -6.04 2.06 -17.49
C ASN A 53 -5.23 1.45 -18.65
N GLU A 54 -5.86 0.87 -19.67
CA GLU A 54 -5.15 0.28 -20.82
C GLU A 54 -4.43 1.36 -21.63
N GLU A 55 -5.10 2.49 -21.93
CA GLU A 55 -4.49 3.62 -22.61
C GLU A 55 -3.31 4.21 -21.80
N ALA A 56 -3.42 4.21 -20.46
CA ALA A 56 -2.33 4.64 -19.59
C ALA A 56 -1.12 3.68 -19.64
N ILE A 57 -1.34 2.37 -19.72
CA ILE A 57 -0.29 1.35 -19.90
C ILE A 57 0.44 1.59 -21.22
N GLU A 58 -0.28 1.88 -22.30
CA GLU A 58 0.30 2.20 -23.60
C GLU A 58 1.12 3.49 -23.53
N ALA A 59 0.59 4.54 -22.92
CA ALA A 59 1.30 5.82 -22.76
C ALA A 59 2.62 5.64 -22.00
N HIS A 60 2.61 4.96 -20.86
CA HIS A 60 3.83 4.66 -20.12
C HIS A 60 4.80 3.79 -20.94
N SER A 61 4.31 2.87 -21.77
CA SER A 61 5.14 2.05 -22.64
C SER A 61 5.82 2.87 -23.73
N HIS A 62 5.16 3.89 -24.28
CA HIS A 62 5.80 4.86 -25.18
C HIS A 62 6.88 5.66 -24.44
N GLY A 63 6.61 6.13 -23.21
CA GLY A 63 7.61 6.81 -22.39
C GLY A 63 8.85 5.95 -22.14
N ILE A 64 8.69 4.65 -21.88
CA ILE A 64 9.80 3.70 -21.73
C ILE A 64 10.57 3.51 -23.05
N ALA A 65 9.88 3.49 -24.18
CA ALA A 65 10.51 3.32 -25.47
C ALA A 65 11.40 4.51 -25.85
N PHE A 66 11.01 5.73 -25.49
CA PHE A 66 11.78 6.95 -25.75
C PHE A 66 12.84 7.22 -24.69
N ASP A 67 12.50 7.05 -23.41
CA ASP A 67 13.43 7.20 -22.29
C ASP A 67 13.39 5.97 -21.37
N PRO A 68 14.18 4.92 -21.67
CA PRO A 68 14.23 3.68 -20.89
C PRO A 68 14.87 3.85 -19.50
N PHE A 69 15.45 5.01 -19.17
CA PHE A 69 16.06 5.30 -17.87
C PHE A 69 15.18 6.15 -16.97
N TYR A 70 14.01 6.58 -17.45
CA TYR A 70 13.07 7.34 -16.65
C TYR A 70 12.16 6.41 -15.82
N ALA A 71 12.58 6.12 -14.59
CA ALA A 71 11.93 5.18 -13.65
C ALA A 71 10.42 5.41 -13.46
N PRO A 72 9.88 6.66 -13.41
CA PRO A 72 8.45 6.89 -13.21
C PRO A 72 7.55 6.24 -14.25
N ASN A 73 8.00 6.04 -15.50
CA ASN A 73 7.18 5.35 -16.50
C ASN A 73 7.00 3.86 -16.18
N TYR A 74 8.04 3.17 -15.74
CA TYR A 74 7.91 1.79 -15.25
C TYR A 74 6.97 1.72 -14.04
N PHE A 75 7.15 2.61 -13.08
CA PHE A 75 6.26 2.68 -11.92
C PHE A 75 4.80 2.96 -12.30
N GLY A 76 4.56 3.92 -13.18
CA GLY A 76 3.22 4.26 -13.69
C GLY A 76 2.56 3.07 -14.37
N ARG A 77 3.29 2.38 -15.27
CA ARG A 77 2.81 1.18 -15.96
C ARG A 77 2.49 0.05 -14.98
N GLY A 78 3.41 -0.26 -14.08
CA GLY A 78 3.21 -1.27 -13.05
C GLY A 78 1.98 -1.02 -12.18
N ARG A 79 1.71 0.22 -11.79
CA ARG A 79 0.47 0.58 -11.07
C ARG A 79 -0.79 0.29 -11.88
N ARG A 80 -0.78 0.52 -13.19
CA ARG A 80 -1.93 0.25 -14.06
C ARG A 80 -2.07 -1.25 -14.33
N ASP A 81 -0.97 -1.96 -14.58
CA ASP A 81 -0.97 -3.41 -14.70
C ASP A 81 -1.52 -4.07 -13.44
N ASN A 82 -1.14 -3.61 -12.26
CA ASN A 82 -1.70 -4.10 -11.00
C ASN A 82 -3.21 -3.83 -10.89
N ALA A 83 -3.68 -2.66 -11.33
CA ALA A 83 -5.09 -2.30 -11.30
C ALA A 83 -5.96 -3.16 -12.25
N VAL A 84 -5.39 -3.66 -13.35
CA VAL A 84 -6.08 -4.54 -14.30
C VAL A 84 -5.78 -6.03 -14.08
N GLY A 85 -5.11 -6.38 -12.97
CA GLY A 85 -4.87 -7.76 -12.58
C GLY A 85 -3.60 -8.40 -13.16
N ARG A 86 -2.73 -7.64 -13.81
CA ARG A 86 -1.46 -8.11 -14.38
C ARG A 86 -0.32 -8.02 -13.36
N HIS A 87 -0.46 -8.73 -12.25
CA HIS A 87 0.40 -8.54 -11.06
C HIS A 87 1.88 -8.86 -11.30
N TRP A 88 2.20 -9.86 -12.13
CA TRP A 88 3.59 -10.21 -12.44
C TRP A 88 4.29 -9.15 -13.30
N GLN A 89 3.56 -8.56 -14.26
CA GLN A 89 4.05 -7.42 -15.03
C GLN A 89 4.30 -6.22 -14.12
N ALA A 90 3.39 -5.95 -13.18
CA ALA A 90 3.55 -4.89 -12.21
C ALA A 90 4.80 -5.10 -11.32
N ILE A 91 5.03 -6.31 -10.80
CA ILE A 91 6.23 -6.64 -10.01
C ILE A 91 7.51 -6.46 -10.83
N ALA A 92 7.51 -6.88 -12.09
CA ALA A 92 8.65 -6.69 -12.99
C ALA A 92 8.95 -5.20 -13.20
N ASP A 93 7.94 -4.40 -13.49
CA ASP A 93 8.07 -2.96 -13.69
C ASP A 93 8.54 -2.23 -12.43
N PHE A 94 7.97 -2.54 -11.26
CA PHE A 94 8.46 -1.99 -9.99
C PHE A 94 9.91 -2.38 -9.71
N THR A 95 10.33 -3.60 -10.10
CA THR A 95 11.71 -4.04 -9.97
C THR A 95 12.65 -3.22 -10.85
N VAL A 96 12.27 -2.92 -12.08
CA VAL A 96 13.05 -2.04 -12.96
C VAL A 96 13.10 -0.63 -12.37
N ALA A 97 11.98 -0.07 -11.92
CA ALA A 97 11.94 1.25 -11.30
C ALA A 97 12.88 1.35 -10.09
N ILE A 98 12.92 0.32 -9.22
CA ILE A 98 13.84 0.22 -8.09
C ILE A 98 15.31 0.20 -8.56
N HIS A 99 15.64 -0.53 -9.63
CA HIS A 99 17.01 -0.56 -10.14
C HIS A 99 17.47 0.78 -10.71
N LEU A 100 16.53 1.55 -11.28
CA LEU A 100 16.83 2.88 -11.83
C LEU A 100 16.92 3.96 -10.74
N ASP A 101 16.16 3.81 -9.65
CA ASP A 101 16.10 4.76 -8.55
C ASP A 101 15.78 4.02 -7.24
N SER A 102 16.82 3.47 -6.61
CA SER A 102 16.70 2.63 -5.40
C SER A 102 16.33 3.38 -4.13
N ASP A 103 16.48 4.71 -4.14
CA ASP A 103 16.24 5.55 -2.97
C ASP A 103 14.78 5.99 -2.86
N ASN A 104 13.97 5.67 -3.86
CA ASN A 104 12.54 5.96 -3.88
C ASN A 104 11.76 4.88 -3.17
N TRP A 105 11.43 5.08 -1.91
CA TRP A 105 10.69 4.11 -1.09
C TRP A 105 9.32 3.72 -1.66
N THR A 106 8.70 4.58 -2.49
CA THR A 106 7.39 4.30 -3.10
C THR A 106 7.44 3.08 -4.02
N TYR A 107 8.53 2.89 -4.77
CA TYR A 107 8.69 1.74 -5.67
C TYR A 107 8.77 0.43 -4.88
N TRP A 108 9.54 0.42 -3.79
CA TRP A 108 9.64 -0.71 -2.87
C TRP A 108 8.28 -1.01 -2.22
N TYR A 109 7.55 0.03 -1.77
CA TYR A 109 6.25 -0.13 -1.14
C TYR A 109 5.22 -0.77 -2.08
N TYR A 110 5.14 -0.32 -3.34
CA TYR A 110 4.20 -0.90 -4.30
C TYR A 110 4.59 -2.31 -4.70
N ARG A 111 5.88 -2.63 -4.84
CA ARG A 111 6.31 -4.01 -5.06
C ARG A 111 5.97 -4.89 -3.86
N ALA A 112 6.30 -4.46 -2.64
CA ALA A 112 6.00 -5.17 -1.40
C ALA A 112 4.51 -5.49 -1.25
N THR A 113 3.65 -4.50 -1.43
CA THR A 113 2.19 -4.70 -1.31
C THR A 113 1.67 -5.65 -2.39
N THR A 114 2.16 -5.56 -3.62
CA THR A 114 1.78 -6.47 -4.70
C THR A 114 2.24 -7.91 -4.41
N LEU A 115 3.49 -8.12 -4.01
CA LEU A 115 4.02 -9.42 -3.59
C LEU A 115 3.16 -10.02 -2.46
N ASN A 116 2.91 -9.23 -1.42
CA ASN A 116 2.15 -9.66 -0.25
C ASN A 116 0.73 -10.12 -0.58
N LEU A 117 0.01 -9.33 -1.38
CA LEU A 117 -1.37 -9.63 -1.76
C LEU A 117 -1.49 -10.86 -2.68
N HIS A 118 -0.40 -11.24 -3.36
CA HIS A 118 -0.37 -12.38 -4.27
C HIS A 118 0.39 -13.59 -3.73
N GLY A 119 0.56 -13.68 -2.39
CA GLY A 119 1.06 -14.87 -1.68
C GLY A 119 2.57 -14.93 -1.52
N HIS A 120 3.35 -13.96 -2.03
CA HIS A 120 4.79 -13.82 -1.85
C HIS A 120 5.11 -13.05 -0.57
N VAL A 121 4.50 -13.52 0.55
CA VAL A 121 4.48 -12.79 1.82
C VAL A 121 5.89 -12.64 2.41
N GLU A 122 6.73 -13.67 2.30
CA GLU A 122 8.09 -13.63 2.86
C GLU A 122 8.97 -12.61 2.13
N GLU A 123 8.92 -12.61 0.80
CA GLU A 123 9.66 -11.67 -0.05
C GLU A 123 9.23 -10.21 0.18
N SER A 124 7.95 -9.98 0.45
CA SER A 124 7.42 -8.64 0.71
C SER A 124 7.97 -8.00 1.99
N ILE A 125 8.36 -8.81 2.99
CA ILE A 125 8.85 -8.32 4.28
C ILE A 125 10.17 -7.56 4.12
N ASP A 126 11.05 -8.03 3.26
CA ASP A 126 12.35 -7.37 3.02
C ASP A 126 12.16 -6.03 2.31
N ASP A 127 11.24 -5.97 1.36
CA ASP A 127 10.87 -4.71 0.70
C ASP A 127 10.25 -3.70 1.69
N PHE A 128 9.36 -4.13 2.59
CA PHE A 128 8.82 -3.24 3.63
C PHE A 128 9.89 -2.75 4.60
N LYS A 129 10.87 -3.58 4.96
CA LYS A 129 12.03 -3.14 5.75
C LYS A 129 12.88 -2.13 5.01
N GLN A 130 13.06 -2.32 3.70
CA GLN A 130 13.77 -1.34 2.88
C GLN A 130 13.02 0.00 2.85
N CYS A 131 11.68 -0.01 2.77
CA CYS A 131 10.89 1.22 2.91
C CYS A 131 11.17 1.94 4.24
N MET A 132 11.28 1.22 5.36
CA MET A 132 11.59 1.83 6.66
C MET A 132 12.98 2.49 6.70
N HIS A 133 13.96 1.96 5.95
CA HIS A 133 15.27 2.60 5.85
C HIS A 133 15.27 3.87 5.01
N LEU A 134 14.30 4.01 4.11
CA LEU A 134 14.21 5.09 3.14
C LEU A 134 13.16 6.15 3.52
N SER A 135 12.37 5.93 4.57
CA SER A 135 11.29 6.82 5.00
C SER A 135 11.49 7.33 6.42
N GLU A 136 10.73 8.36 6.79
CA GLU A 136 10.76 8.91 8.14
C GLU A 136 9.94 8.08 9.13
N ALA A 137 10.26 8.21 10.43
CA ALA A 137 9.60 7.43 11.48
C ALA A 137 8.07 7.61 11.54
N SER A 138 7.55 8.76 11.16
CA SER A 138 6.12 9.05 11.06
C SER A 138 5.40 8.18 10.02
N GLU A 139 6.12 7.70 9.00
CA GLU A 139 5.63 6.87 7.90
C GLU A 139 5.70 5.35 8.22
N HIS A 140 6.22 4.97 9.39
CA HIS A 140 6.47 3.56 9.72
C HIS A 140 5.22 2.78 10.14
N TYR A 141 4.12 3.43 10.52
CA TYR A 141 2.92 2.72 10.99
C TYR A 141 2.34 1.73 9.96
N PRO A 142 2.14 2.11 8.69
CA PRO A 142 1.71 1.16 7.67
C PRO A 142 2.72 0.02 7.46
N LEU A 143 4.01 0.34 7.45
CA LEU A 143 5.09 -0.63 7.21
C LEU A 143 5.14 -1.70 8.31
N ILE A 144 5.11 -1.28 9.58
CA ILE A 144 5.07 -2.20 10.73
C ILE A 144 3.80 -3.04 10.72
N HIS A 145 2.66 -2.46 10.36
CA HIS A 145 1.42 -3.23 10.23
C HIS A 145 1.55 -4.34 9.19
N TRP A 146 2.10 -4.05 8.00
CA TRP A 146 2.34 -5.05 6.96
C TRP A 146 3.34 -6.12 7.40
N ILE A 147 4.47 -5.74 8.01
CA ILE A 147 5.49 -6.68 8.50
C ILE A 147 4.89 -7.59 9.59
N TYR A 148 4.18 -7.02 10.58
CA TYR A 148 3.54 -7.77 11.65
C TYR A 148 2.54 -8.79 11.13
N THR A 149 1.60 -8.35 10.29
CA THR A 149 0.56 -9.22 9.73
C THR A 149 1.16 -10.30 8.82
N SER A 150 2.22 -9.98 8.09
CA SER A 150 2.98 -10.94 7.28
C SER A 150 3.62 -12.04 8.12
N TYR A 151 4.29 -11.68 9.23
CA TYR A 151 4.86 -12.66 10.12
C TYR A 151 3.79 -13.54 10.80
N VAL A 152 2.64 -12.97 11.16
CA VAL A 152 1.52 -13.75 11.70
C VAL A 152 0.98 -14.73 10.65
N GLU A 153 0.83 -14.32 9.41
CA GLU A 153 0.39 -15.17 8.29
C GLU A 153 1.35 -16.35 8.05
N LEU A 154 2.65 -16.11 8.18
CA LEU A 154 3.70 -17.13 8.08
C LEU A 154 3.84 -18.01 9.33
N GLY A 155 3.09 -17.75 10.42
CA GLY A 155 3.23 -18.44 11.70
C GLY A 155 4.51 -18.08 12.46
N LYS A 156 5.24 -17.03 12.04
CA LYS A 156 6.48 -16.54 12.66
C LYS A 156 6.16 -15.56 13.80
N PHE A 157 5.55 -16.08 14.88
CA PHE A 157 4.98 -15.25 15.94
C PHE A 157 6.03 -14.50 16.78
N ASP A 158 7.23 -15.04 16.93
CA ASP A 158 8.30 -14.35 17.65
C ASP A 158 8.86 -13.19 16.85
N GLU A 159 8.98 -13.34 15.54
CA GLU A 159 9.35 -12.28 14.61
C GLU A 159 8.27 -11.18 14.56
N ALA A 160 6.99 -11.56 14.60
CA ALA A 160 5.89 -10.61 14.69
C ALA A 160 5.96 -9.75 15.96
N ARG A 161 6.34 -10.35 17.11
CA ARG A 161 6.56 -9.57 18.34
C ARG A 161 7.78 -8.67 18.25
N LYS A 162 8.90 -9.17 17.72
CA LYS A 162 10.15 -8.42 17.60
C LYS A 162 10.06 -7.23 16.63
N CYS A 163 9.26 -7.34 15.56
CA CYS A 163 9.16 -6.21 14.62
C CYS A 163 8.54 -4.95 15.26
N LEU A 164 7.82 -5.10 16.36
CA LEU A 164 7.24 -3.96 17.09
C LEU A 164 8.32 -3.10 17.79
N ASP A 165 9.51 -3.62 18.00
CA ASP A 165 10.63 -2.85 18.56
C ASP A 165 11.22 -1.86 17.53
N LEU A 166 10.89 -2.01 16.27
CA LEU A 166 11.34 -1.13 15.18
C LEU A 166 10.61 0.22 15.14
N ILE A 167 9.55 0.40 15.92
CA ILE A 167 8.76 1.65 15.92
C ILE A 167 8.54 2.19 17.32
N ASP A 168 8.73 3.49 17.48
CA ASP A 168 8.20 4.24 18.61
C ASP A 168 6.73 4.64 18.34
N ALA A 169 5.80 3.90 18.94
CA ALA A 169 4.37 4.15 18.74
C ALA A 169 3.82 5.36 19.51
N THR A 170 4.68 6.16 20.14
CA THR A 170 4.33 7.48 20.72
C THR A 170 4.48 8.60 19.68
N VAL A 171 5.21 8.37 18.59
CA VAL A 171 5.32 9.31 17.48
C VAL A 171 3.95 9.59 16.88
N GLU A 172 3.68 10.85 16.57
CA GLU A 172 2.44 11.25 15.94
C GLU A 172 2.39 10.75 14.48
N ALA A 173 1.30 10.07 14.11
CA ALA A 173 1.12 9.55 12.77
C ALA A 173 0.33 10.54 11.90
N PRO A 174 0.57 10.57 10.58
CA PRO A 174 -0.29 11.30 9.66
C PRO A 174 -1.76 10.89 9.82
N GLN A 175 -2.68 11.86 9.69
CA GLN A 175 -4.13 11.60 9.85
C GLN A 175 -4.64 10.51 8.88
N MET A 176 -4.01 10.36 7.73
CA MET A 176 -4.36 9.34 6.75
C MET A 176 -4.00 7.91 7.19
N ASP A 177 -3.16 7.75 8.21
CA ASP A 177 -2.71 6.46 8.74
C ASP A 177 -3.42 6.05 10.04
N TYR A 178 -4.60 6.61 10.29
CA TYR A 178 -5.36 6.39 11.53
C TYR A 178 -5.51 4.91 11.90
N GLY A 179 -5.95 4.08 10.96
CA GLY A 179 -6.15 2.65 11.19
C GLY A 179 -4.85 1.90 11.48
N TYR A 180 -3.78 2.22 10.76
CA TYR A 180 -2.45 1.63 10.97
C TYR A 180 -1.86 2.01 12.32
N CYS A 181 -1.97 3.29 12.69
CA CYS A 181 -1.50 3.77 13.98
C CYS A 181 -2.20 3.04 15.14
N ARG A 182 -3.52 2.91 15.08
CA ARG A 182 -4.28 2.17 16.10
C ARG A 182 -3.91 0.69 16.12
N ALA A 183 -3.71 0.07 14.95
CA ALA A 183 -3.30 -1.33 14.86
C ALA A 183 -1.95 -1.58 15.55
N VAL A 184 -0.95 -0.77 15.26
CA VAL A 184 0.38 -0.88 15.90
C VAL A 184 0.28 -0.65 17.41
N ARG A 185 -0.51 0.33 17.87
CA ARG A 185 -0.75 0.56 19.31
C ARG A 185 -1.47 -0.61 19.97
N LEU A 186 -2.41 -1.27 19.29
CA LEU A 186 -3.01 -2.52 19.77
C LEU A 186 -1.94 -3.62 19.91
N TYR A 187 -1.11 -3.84 18.90
CA TYR A 187 -0.06 -4.87 18.91
C TYR A 187 0.95 -4.65 20.04
N LYS A 188 1.26 -3.40 20.37
CA LYS A 188 2.13 -3.01 21.49
C LYS A 188 1.42 -2.99 22.85
N GLY A 189 0.14 -3.34 22.94
CA GLY A 189 -0.65 -3.33 24.16
C GLY A 189 -0.97 -1.94 24.71
N MET A 190 -0.81 -0.87 23.91
CA MET A 190 -1.13 0.51 24.29
C MET A 190 -2.64 0.81 24.18
N ILE A 191 -3.38 0.01 23.44
CA ILE A 191 -4.83 0.05 23.28
C ILE A 191 -5.36 -1.34 23.61
N LYS A 192 -6.45 -1.43 24.37
CA LYS A 192 -7.12 -2.70 24.61
C LYS A 192 -7.93 -3.12 23.38
N PRO A 193 -8.10 -4.44 23.14
CA PRO A 193 -8.87 -4.92 21.99
C PRO A 193 -10.31 -4.42 21.93
N GLU A 194 -10.97 -4.26 23.08
CA GLU A 194 -12.32 -3.73 23.20
C GLU A 194 -12.44 -2.25 22.82
N ASP A 195 -11.36 -1.47 22.95
CA ASP A 195 -11.28 -0.05 22.63
C ASP A 195 -10.70 0.20 21.23
N TYR A 196 -10.28 -0.87 20.53
CA TYR A 196 -9.53 -0.73 19.29
C TYR A 196 -10.37 -0.18 18.13
N ILE A 197 -11.60 -0.65 17.96
CA ILE A 197 -12.52 -0.19 16.93
C ILE A 197 -13.55 0.75 17.53
N ASP A 198 -13.31 2.05 17.40
CA ASP A 198 -14.19 3.13 17.84
C ASP A 198 -14.67 3.93 16.63
N ILE A 199 -15.80 3.50 16.06
CA ILE A 199 -16.38 4.10 14.85
C ILE A 199 -16.75 5.59 15.05
N PRO A 200 -17.34 6.03 16.17
CA PRO A 200 -17.60 7.45 16.40
C PRO A 200 -16.36 8.33 16.36
N THR A 201 -15.27 7.91 17.00
CA THR A 201 -13.99 8.65 16.98
C THR A 201 -13.36 8.57 15.60
N MET A 202 -13.38 7.42 14.93
CA MET A 202 -12.85 7.24 13.60
C MET A 202 -13.51 8.17 12.58
N LYS A 203 -14.84 8.29 12.58
CA LYS A 203 -15.57 9.21 11.68
C LYS A 203 -15.16 10.67 11.83
N LYS A 204 -14.65 11.07 13.00
CA LYS A 204 -14.14 12.43 13.23
C LYS A 204 -12.68 12.57 12.84
N ALA A 205 -11.90 11.49 12.98
CA ALA A 205 -10.45 11.51 12.78
C ALA A 205 -10.04 11.31 11.31
N VAL A 206 -10.78 10.48 10.55
CA VAL A 206 -10.44 10.23 9.14
C VAL A 206 -10.92 11.35 8.24
N LEU A 207 -10.15 11.61 7.18
CA LEU A 207 -10.53 12.59 6.18
C LEU A 207 -11.88 12.26 5.53
N PRO A 208 -12.75 13.25 5.30
CA PRO A 208 -14.07 13.04 4.71
C PRO A 208 -13.95 12.67 3.22
N ARG A 209 -13.82 11.38 2.96
CA ARG A 209 -13.85 10.78 1.62
C ARG A 209 -14.93 9.71 1.60
N GLU A 210 -15.58 9.56 0.46
CA GLU A 210 -16.55 8.47 0.27
C GLU A 210 -15.89 7.12 0.62
N LYS A 211 -16.60 6.31 1.42
CA LYS A 211 -16.15 4.96 1.86
C LYS A 211 -14.80 4.90 2.60
N ARG A 212 -14.29 6.04 3.09
CA ARG A 212 -13.02 6.03 3.84
C ARG A 212 -13.11 5.22 5.13
N VAL A 213 -14.25 5.29 5.83
CA VAL A 213 -14.50 4.53 7.07
C VAL A 213 -14.49 3.03 6.80
N GLU A 214 -15.14 2.58 5.75
CA GLU A 214 -15.17 1.17 5.34
C GLU A 214 -13.77 0.67 4.98
N LEU A 215 -13.00 1.47 4.25
CA LEU A 215 -11.61 1.16 3.91
C LEU A 215 -10.75 0.94 5.17
N GLU A 216 -10.82 1.88 6.13
CA GLU A 216 -10.09 1.76 7.40
C GLU A 216 -10.54 0.53 8.20
N LEU A 217 -11.86 0.30 8.31
CA LEU A 217 -12.41 -0.85 9.04
C LEU A 217 -11.92 -2.19 8.49
N ASN A 218 -11.78 -2.33 7.17
CA ASN A 218 -11.27 -3.57 6.57
C ASN A 218 -9.84 -3.86 7.03
N GLY A 219 -8.94 -2.86 7.02
CA GLY A 219 -7.58 -2.99 7.54
C GLY A 219 -7.55 -3.30 9.03
N MET A 220 -8.38 -2.58 9.80
CA MET A 220 -8.45 -2.75 11.26
C MET A 220 -8.97 -4.13 11.67
N TYR A 221 -10.03 -4.65 11.06
CA TYR A 221 -10.53 -6.00 11.36
C TYR A 221 -9.53 -7.08 10.95
N TYR A 222 -8.82 -6.91 9.83
CA TYR A 222 -7.75 -7.82 9.46
C TYR A 222 -6.61 -7.80 10.48
N GLY A 223 -6.21 -6.63 10.94
CA GLY A 223 -5.25 -6.47 12.03
C GLY A 223 -5.70 -7.13 13.34
N LEU A 224 -6.98 -7.01 13.69
CA LEU A 224 -7.58 -7.64 14.86
C LEU A 224 -7.57 -9.18 14.74
N TYR A 225 -7.85 -9.71 13.54
CA TYR A 225 -7.70 -11.14 13.25
C TYR A 225 -6.26 -11.61 13.51
N CYS A 226 -5.26 -10.90 12.99
CA CYS A 226 -3.85 -11.24 13.20
C CYS A 226 -3.46 -11.16 14.69
N TYR A 227 -3.94 -10.13 15.39
CA TYR A 227 -3.73 -9.98 16.83
C TYR A 227 -4.25 -11.21 17.61
N TRP A 228 -5.50 -11.61 17.39
CA TRP A 228 -6.09 -12.76 18.09
C TRP A 228 -5.45 -14.08 17.68
N THR A 229 -5.04 -14.22 16.42
CA THR A 229 -4.29 -15.40 15.93
C THR A 229 -2.98 -15.58 16.69
N LEU A 230 -2.21 -14.49 16.84
CA LEU A 230 -0.94 -14.50 17.59
C LEU A 230 -1.15 -14.82 19.08
N HIS A 231 -2.29 -14.42 19.65
CA HIS A 231 -2.61 -14.68 21.07
C HIS A 231 -3.29 -16.05 21.33
N GLY A 232 -3.47 -16.88 20.28
CA GLY A 232 -4.07 -18.21 20.43
C GLY A 232 -5.57 -18.19 20.73
N GLU A 233 -6.29 -17.17 20.27
CA GLU A 233 -7.74 -16.96 20.50
C GLU A 233 -8.55 -17.18 19.20
N PRO A 234 -8.69 -18.43 18.71
CA PRO A 234 -9.23 -18.71 17.37
C PRO A 234 -10.67 -18.24 17.17
N GLU A 235 -11.52 -18.29 18.21
CA GLU A 235 -12.91 -17.83 18.11
C GLU A 235 -13.01 -16.30 17.94
N LYS A 236 -12.16 -15.56 18.66
CA LYS A 236 -12.08 -14.09 18.51
C LYS A 236 -11.48 -13.70 17.15
N ALA A 237 -10.49 -14.46 16.68
CA ALA A 237 -9.95 -14.27 15.34
C ALA A 237 -11.01 -14.53 14.27
N ALA A 238 -11.76 -15.62 14.34
CA ALA A 238 -12.87 -15.90 13.43
C ALA A 238 -13.96 -14.83 13.48
N GLN A 239 -14.26 -14.30 14.69
CA GLN A 239 -15.22 -13.20 14.83
C GLN A 239 -14.76 -11.94 14.13
N ALA A 240 -13.47 -11.57 14.20
CA ALA A 240 -12.93 -10.43 13.48
C ALA A 240 -13.11 -10.56 11.95
N ILE A 241 -12.93 -11.77 11.39
CA ILE A 241 -13.22 -12.03 9.97
C ILE A 241 -14.72 -11.91 9.64
N ARG A 242 -15.62 -12.41 10.52
CA ARG A 242 -17.08 -12.23 10.31
C ARG A 242 -17.46 -10.76 10.29
N ASP A 243 -16.88 -9.95 11.17
CA ASP A 243 -17.17 -8.52 11.25
C ASP A 243 -16.57 -7.76 10.05
N LEU A 244 -15.39 -8.16 9.57
CA LEU A 244 -14.81 -7.65 8.33
C LEU A 244 -15.75 -7.88 7.13
N GLN A 245 -16.32 -9.08 7.00
CA GLN A 245 -17.23 -9.38 5.88
C GLN A 245 -18.52 -8.54 5.90
N LYS A 246 -18.95 -8.04 7.07
CA LYS A 246 -20.12 -7.12 7.17
C LYS A 246 -19.84 -5.72 6.61
N VAL A 247 -18.57 -5.29 6.63
CA VAL A 247 -18.12 -3.98 6.15
C VAL A 247 -17.27 -4.10 4.89
N ALA A 248 -17.41 -5.20 4.16
CA ALA A 248 -16.60 -5.55 3.01
C ALA A 248 -16.45 -4.41 1.99
N TYR A 249 -15.20 -4.07 1.68
CA TYR A 249 -14.85 -3.11 0.64
C TYR A 249 -13.83 -3.77 -0.30
N PRO A 250 -14.24 -4.19 -1.51
CA PRO A 250 -13.41 -5.00 -2.41
C PRO A 250 -12.06 -4.39 -2.79
N GLY A 251 -11.92 -3.07 -2.72
CA GLY A 251 -10.65 -2.37 -2.97
C GLY A 251 -9.69 -2.34 -1.78
N ALA A 252 -10.11 -2.83 -0.60
CA ALA A 252 -9.27 -2.81 0.58
C ALA A 252 -8.38 -4.06 0.68
N PHE A 253 -7.11 -3.89 1.05
CA PHE A 253 -6.19 -5.02 1.23
C PHE A 253 -6.69 -6.01 2.30
N GLY A 254 -7.25 -5.51 3.42
CA GLY A 254 -7.80 -6.35 4.48
C GLY A 254 -8.92 -7.25 3.98
N TYR A 255 -9.78 -6.76 3.07
CA TYR A 255 -10.78 -7.58 2.40
C TYR A 255 -10.13 -8.68 1.55
N THR A 256 -9.19 -8.31 0.67
CA THR A 256 -8.50 -9.27 -0.20
C THR A 256 -7.83 -10.39 0.61
N LYS A 257 -7.11 -10.03 1.68
CA LYS A 257 -6.44 -10.99 2.58
C LYS A 257 -7.42 -11.86 3.36
N SER A 258 -8.61 -11.35 3.66
CA SER A 258 -9.62 -12.09 4.43
C SER A 258 -10.37 -13.16 3.62
N ILE A 259 -10.44 -13.06 2.30
CA ILE A 259 -11.20 -13.98 1.45
C ILE A 259 -10.81 -15.45 1.64
N PRO A 260 -9.52 -15.85 1.49
CA PRO A 260 -9.13 -17.26 1.68
C PRO A 260 -9.38 -17.73 3.12
N ILE A 261 -9.23 -16.85 4.10
CA ILE A 261 -9.50 -17.15 5.51
C ILE A 261 -10.99 -17.36 5.75
N ALA A 262 -11.83 -16.48 5.23
CA ALA A 262 -13.29 -16.56 5.35
C ALA A 262 -13.85 -17.83 4.70
N LYS A 263 -13.31 -18.23 3.54
CA LYS A 263 -13.63 -19.53 2.89
C LYS A 263 -13.23 -20.70 3.78
N LYS A 264 -11.99 -20.73 4.26
CA LYS A 264 -11.49 -21.79 5.16
C LYS A 264 -12.31 -21.93 6.44
N LEU A 265 -12.83 -20.81 6.96
CA LEU A 265 -13.68 -20.78 8.17
C LEU A 265 -15.17 -21.04 7.86
N GLY A 266 -15.57 -21.23 6.59
CA GLY A 266 -16.97 -21.44 6.20
C GLY A 266 -17.85 -20.19 6.41
N ILE A 267 -17.26 -18.99 6.47
CA ILE A 267 -17.98 -17.72 6.64
C ILE A 267 -18.59 -17.26 5.31
N ILE A 268 -17.90 -17.50 4.21
CA ILE A 268 -18.37 -17.27 2.84
C ILE A 268 -18.29 -18.57 2.03
N LYS A 269 -19.15 -18.68 1.00
CA LYS A 269 -19.12 -19.83 0.09
C LYS A 269 -17.90 -19.76 -0.85
N GLU A 270 -17.51 -20.92 -1.37
CA GLU A 270 -16.47 -21.05 -2.39
C GLU A 270 -16.76 -20.26 -3.66
#